data_6ee63db450de9eccfc1e5340fd6fbeb7
#
_entry.id   6ee63db450de9eccfc1e5340fd6fbeb7
#
_cell.length_a   1.000
_cell.length_b   1.000
_cell.length_c   1.000
_cell.angle_alpha   90.00
_cell.angle_beta   90.00
_cell.angle_gamma   90.00
#
_symmetry.space_group_name_H-M   'P 1'
#
loop_
_entity.id
_entity.type
_entity.pdbx_description
1 polymer ?
#
loop_
_entity_poly.entity_id
_entity_poly.type
_entity_poly.pdbx_seq_one_letter_code
_entity_poly.pdbx_strand_id
1 'polypeptide(L)'
;MDGVSDKRRQHTITERAVFPAMATITGFIEKIKFRNEENGYTIMTVTDQSDGDEVVMVGVLSYAAEGDMIQASGHMTEHPVYGEQLQIESYELKNPEDAASMERYLGSGAIKGIGAAMAARIVRRFKADTFRIMEEEPERLSEIKGISEKMAMAIAEQVQDKKEMRQAMMFLQNYGITLNLAAKIYQEYGCLLYTSPSPRDA
;
A
#
# COMPACT_ATOMS: atom_id res chain seq x y z
N MET A 1 37.18 -14.97 -65.20
CA MET A 1 37.37 -13.56 -64.78
C MET A 1 36.21 -13.24 -63.91
N ASP A 2 36.50 -13.26 -62.64
CA ASP A 2 35.61 -13.50 -61.53
C ASP A 2 34.94 -12.22 -61.04
N GLY A 3 33.62 -12.21 -61.03
CA GLY A 3 32.83 -11.15 -60.44
C GLY A 3 32.36 -11.57 -59.04
N VAL A 4 33.11 -11.17 -58.01
CA VAL A 4 32.74 -11.39 -56.62
C VAL A 4 31.60 -10.46 -56.22
N SER A 5 30.42 -11.02 -56.03
CA SER A 5 29.23 -10.33 -55.56
C SER A 5 29.31 -10.19 -54.02
N ASP A 6 29.64 -8.99 -53.55
CA ASP A 6 29.63 -8.60 -52.17
C ASP A 6 28.15 -8.45 -51.65
N LYS A 7 27.63 -9.52 -51.08
CA LYS A 7 26.35 -9.48 -50.35
C LYS A 7 26.56 -8.89 -48.96
N ARG A 8 26.49 -7.58 -48.86
CA ARG A 8 26.31 -6.93 -47.55
C ARG A 8 24.97 -7.37 -46.95
N ARG A 9 25.06 -8.24 -45.97
CA ARG A 9 23.93 -8.55 -45.09
C ARG A 9 23.62 -7.30 -44.28
N GLN A 10 22.58 -6.60 -44.67
CA GLN A 10 21.93 -5.62 -43.81
C GLN A 10 21.33 -6.37 -42.60
N HIS A 11 21.99 -6.25 -41.47
CA HIS A 11 21.38 -6.62 -40.19
C HIS A 11 20.34 -5.55 -39.89
N THR A 12 19.11 -5.86 -40.22
CA THR A 12 17.94 -5.12 -39.69
C THR A 12 17.87 -5.43 -38.23
N ILE A 13 18.39 -4.53 -37.41
CA ILE A 13 18.15 -4.52 -35.97
C ILE A 13 16.67 -4.13 -35.83
N THR A 14 15.82 -5.14 -35.72
CA THR A 14 14.43 -4.93 -35.26
C THR A 14 14.53 -4.55 -33.80
N GLU A 15 14.53 -3.25 -33.51
CA GLU A 15 14.22 -2.76 -32.17
C GLU A 15 12.85 -3.33 -31.78
N ARG A 16 12.84 -4.47 -31.13
CA ARG A 16 11.70 -4.88 -30.34
C ARG A 16 11.59 -3.81 -29.27
N ALA A 17 10.57 -2.96 -29.39
CA ALA A 17 10.11 -2.16 -28.28
C ALA A 17 9.77 -3.15 -27.15
N VAL A 18 10.69 -3.30 -26.20
CA VAL A 18 10.46 -4.04 -24.97
C VAL A 18 9.52 -3.14 -24.19
N PHE A 19 8.21 -3.34 -24.36
CA PHE A 19 7.26 -2.77 -23.43
C PHE A 19 7.62 -3.33 -22.07
N PRO A 20 7.92 -2.49 -21.07
CA PRO A 20 8.24 -2.97 -19.73
C PRO A 20 7.07 -3.84 -19.24
N ALA A 21 7.39 -5.05 -18.77
CA ALA A 21 6.38 -5.97 -18.32
C ALA A 21 5.62 -5.35 -17.14
N MET A 22 4.30 -5.37 -17.21
CA MET A 22 3.47 -4.97 -16.11
C MET A 22 3.59 -6.01 -15.00
N ALA A 23 3.97 -5.59 -13.82
CA ALA A 23 4.11 -6.43 -12.64
C ALA A 23 3.13 -6.00 -11.55
N THR A 24 2.64 -6.97 -10.80
CA THR A 24 1.86 -6.72 -9.58
C THR A 24 2.57 -7.37 -8.42
N ILE A 25 2.93 -6.58 -7.42
CA ILE A 25 3.64 -7.02 -6.23
C ILE A 25 2.78 -6.72 -5.00
N THR A 26 2.68 -7.72 -4.11
CA THR A 26 2.00 -7.59 -2.83
C THR A 26 3.02 -7.79 -1.72
N GLY A 27 3.13 -6.83 -0.81
CA GLY A 27 4.13 -6.93 0.25
C GLY A 27 3.98 -5.88 1.33
N PHE A 28 4.94 -5.85 2.24
CA PHE A 28 4.98 -4.90 3.36
C PHE A 28 5.97 -3.78 3.09
N ILE A 29 5.55 -2.55 3.32
CA ILE A 29 6.41 -1.38 3.24
C ILE A 29 7.38 -1.42 4.43
N GLU A 30 8.64 -1.74 4.15
CA GLU A 30 9.69 -1.77 5.19
C GLU A 30 10.15 -0.38 5.56
N LYS A 31 10.40 0.42 4.53
CA LYS A 31 10.97 1.74 4.72
C LYS A 31 10.57 2.69 3.62
N ILE A 32 10.22 3.90 4.03
CA ILE A 32 10.04 5.04 3.12
C ILE A 32 11.38 5.78 3.05
N LYS A 33 12.10 5.63 1.93
CA LYS A 33 13.41 6.26 1.73
C LYS A 33 13.30 7.75 1.44
N PHE A 34 12.23 8.15 0.77
CA PHE A 34 11.95 9.53 0.41
C PHE A 34 10.46 9.74 0.20
N ARG A 35 9.95 10.89 0.65
CA ARG A 35 8.62 11.38 0.30
C ARG A 35 8.65 12.87 0.08
N ASN A 36 8.06 13.31 -1.02
CA ASN A 36 7.80 14.70 -1.28
C ASN A 36 6.40 15.05 -0.77
N GLU A 37 6.30 15.88 0.24
CA GLU A 37 5.04 16.24 0.89
C GLU A 37 4.11 17.07 -0.02
N GLU A 38 4.65 17.79 -1.01
CA GLU A 38 3.84 18.61 -1.91
C GLU A 38 3.07 17.79 -2.95
N ASN A 39 3.70 16.75 -3.51
CA ASN A 39 3.13 15.96 -4.59
C ASN A 39 2.91 14.49 -4.26
N GLY A 40 3.31 14.04 -3.07
CA GLY A 40 3.16 12.66 -2.61
C GLY A 40 4.11 11.67 -3.29
N TYR A 41 5.07 12.11 -4.10
CA TYR A 41 6.05 11.22 -4.72
C TYR A 41 6.88 10.52 -3.65
N THR A 42 6.85 9.22 -3.68
CA THR A 42 7.43 8.36 -2.63
C THR A 42 8.37 7.33 -3.26
N ILE A 43 9.52 7.15 -2.64
CA ILE A 43 10.45 6.04 -2.90
C ILE A 43 10.49 5.18 -1.65
N MET A 44 10.17 3.90 -1.79
CA MET A 44 10.08 2.98 -0.67
C MET A 44 10.69 1.62 -1.00
N THR A 45 11.04 0.87 0.04
CA THR A 45 11.39 -0.54 -0.05
C THR A 45 10.22 -1.36 0.47
N VAL A 46 9.82 -2.36 -0.30
CA VAL A 46 8.75 -3.29 0.01
C VAL A 46 9.32 -4.70 0.02
N THR A 47 9.02 -5.50 1.04
CA THR A 47 9.30 -6.93 1.04
C THR A 47 8.15 -7.65 0.36
N ASP A 48 8.41 -8.27 -0.79
CA ASP A 48 7.42 -9.08 -1.50
C ASP A 48 7.00 -10.28 -0.64
N GLN A 49 5.70 -10.49 -0.53
CA GLN A 49 5.15 -11.60 0.27
C GLN A 49 5.37 -12.96 -0.40
N SER A 50 5.61 -13.00 -1.71
CA SER A 50 5.72 -14.23 -2.48
C SER A 50 7.05 -14.96 -2.29
N ASP A 51 8.15 -14.22 -2.23
CA ASP A 51 9.52 -14.76 -2.16
C ASP A 51 10.35 -14.17 -1.00
N GLY A 52 9.89 -13.05 -0.43
CA GLY A 52 10.58 -12.35 0.65
C GLY A 52 11.67 -11.39 0.17
N ASP A 53 11.78 -11.17 -1.12
CA ASP A 53 12.77 -10.26 -1.68
C ASP A 53 12.37 -8.79 -1.49
N GLU A 54 13.38 -7.93 -1.36
CA GLU A 54 13.17 -6.50 -1.27
C GLU A 54 13.08 -5.87 -2.66
N VAL A 55 11.96 -5.19 -2.92
CA VAL A 55 11.72 -4.44 -4.15
C VAL A 55 11.66 -2.96 -3.87
N VAL A 56 12.38 -2.16 -4.65
CA VAL A 56 12.25 -0.71 -4.63
C VAL A 56 11.03 -0.32 -5.44
N MET A 57 10.13 0.45 -4.84
CA MET A 57 8.94 0.96 -5.51
C MET A 57 8.94 2.48 -5.52
N VAL A 58 8.50 3.06 -6.63
CA VAL A 58 8.41 4.51 -6.80
C VAL A 58 7.04 4.89 -7.35
N GLY A 59 6.45 5.93 -6.81
CA GLY A 59 5.13 6.39 -7.26
C GLY A 59 4.56 7.48 -6.37
N VAL A 60 3.32 7.86 -6.62
CA VAL A 60 2.61 8.84 -5.81
C VAL A 60 1.77 8.11 -4.76
N LEU A 61 2.24 8.15 -3.50
CA LEU A 61 1.65 7.42 -2.37
C LEU A 61 1.59 8.30 -1.11
N SER A 62 0.67 9.24 -1.09
CA SER A 62 0.59 10.23 -0.01
C SER A 62 0.25 9.66 1.37
N TYR A 63 -0.39 8.47 1.43
CA TYR A 63 -0.91 7.90 2.68
C TYR A 63 -0.31 6.55 3.08
N ALA A 64 0.48 5.94 2.21
CA ALA A 64 1.17 4.71 2.57
C ALA A 64 2.17 4.99 3.70
N ALA A 65 2.22 4.15 4.70
CA ALA A 65 3.12 4.26 5.84
C ALA A 65 4.01 3.02 5.97
N GLU A 66 5.12 3.16 6.67
CA GLU A 66 5.96 2.01 7.02
C GLU A 66 5.14 1.00 7.81
N GLY A 67 5.24 -0.27 7.43
CA GLY A 67 4.46 -1.37 7.99
C GLY A 67 3.13 -1.63 7.32
N ASP A 68 2.61 -0.74 6.48
CA ASP A 68 1.39 -1.02 5.72
C ASP A 68 1.63 -2.15 4.70
N MET A 69 0.59 -2.96 4.49
CA MET A 69 0.57 -3.94 3.41
C MET A 69 0.03 -3.29 2.14
N ILE A 70 0.79 -3.38 1.06
CA ILE A 70 0.46 -2.78 -0.23
C ILE A 70 0.39 -3.85 -1.33
N GLN A 71 -0.60 -3.73 -2.21
CA GLN A 71 -0.58 -4.35 -3.52
C GLN A 71 -0.40 -3.24 -4.56
N ALA A 72 0.71 -3.27 -5.28
CA ALA A 72 1.05 -2.27 -6.27
C ALA A 72 1.21 -2.91 -7.65
N SER A 73 0.66 -2.25 -8.66
CA SER A 73 0.80 -2.64 -10.07
C SER A 73 1.49 -1.52 -10.85
N GLY A 74 2.38 -1.89 -11.73
CA GLY A 74 3.15 -0.94 -12.53
C GLY A 74 4.18 -1.61 -13.42
N HIS A 75 5.13 -0.85 -13.89
CA HIS A 75 6.17 -1.32 -14.80
C HIS A 75 7.52 -1.42 -14.08
N MET A 76 8.21 -2.55 -14.30
CA MET A 76 9.61 -2.67 -13.88
C MET A 76 10.49 -1.79 -14.76
N THR A 77 11.30 -0.95 -14.13
CA THR A 77 12.21 -0.01 -14.79
C THR A 77 13.59 -0.12 -14.15
N GLU A 78 14.62 0.11 -14.93
CA GLU A 78 16.00 0.13 -14.44
C GLU A 78 16.46 1.59 -14.27
N HIS A 79 16.78 1.96 -13.04
CA HIS A 79 17.33 3.28 -12.76
C HIS A 79 18.87 3.19 -12.79
N PRO A 80 19.56 4.11 -13.49
CA PRO A 80 21.02 4.03 -13.69
C PRO A 80 21.86 3.97 -12.41
N VAL A 81 21.33 4.49 -11.30
CA VAL A 81 22.04 4.57 -10.01
C VAL A 81 21.45 3.61 -8.97
N TYR A 82 20.15 3.39 -8.99
CA TYR A 82 19.43 2.66 -7.94
C TYR A 82 18.99 1.25 -8.35
N GLY A 83 19.29 0.84 -9.61
CA GLY A 83 18.96 -0.47 -10.12
C GLY A 83 17.47 -0.64 -10.44
N GLU A 84 17.02 -1.88 -10.38
CA GLU A 84 15.66 -2.26 -10.74
C GLU A 84 14.64 -1.71 -9.74
N GLN A 85 13.55 -1.15 -10.24
CA GLN A 85 12.47 -0.59 -9.43
C GLN A 85 11.11 -0.75 -10.11
N LEU A 86 10.04 -0.91 -9.31
CA LEU A 86 8.67 -0.89 -9.80
C LEU A 86 8.18 0.56 -9.83
N GLN A 87 7.88 1.07 -11.01
CA GLN A 87 7.18 2.33 -11.17
C GLN A 87 5.68 2.10 -11.06
N ILE A 88 5.10 2.54 -9.94
CA ILE A 88 3.70 2.30 -9.57
C ILE A 88 2.77 3.14 -10.44
N GLU A 89 1.79 2.50 -11.06
CA GLU A 89 0.67 3.14 -11.75
C GLU A 89 -0.60 3.12 -10.90
N SER A 90 -0.82 2.03 -10.17
CA SER A 90 -1.93 1.88 -9.26
C SER A 90 -1.52 1.07 -8.03
N TYR A 91 -2.16 1.36 -6.89
CA TYR A 91 -1.95 0.60 -5.67
C TYR A 91 -3.20 0.54 -4.81
N GLU A 92 -3.23 -0.44 -3.93
CA GLU A 92 -4.23 -0.62 -2.88
C GLU A 92 -3.54 -0.99 -1.57
N LEU A 93 -3.92 -0.34 -0.47
CA LEU A 93 -3.50 -0.75 0.87
C LEU A 93 -4.44 -1.85 1.35
N LYS A 94 -3.88 -2.99 1.75
CA LYS A 94 -4.63 -4.19 2.18
C LYS A 94 -4.48 -4.46 3.66
N ASN A 95 -5.47 -5.13 4.21
CA ASN A 95 -5.31 -5.78 5.51
C ASN A 95 -4.74 -7.19 5.28
N PRO A 96 -3.75 -7.60 6.08
CA PRO A 96 -3.26 -8.98 6.01
C PRO A 96 -4.35 -9.97 6.43
N GLU A 97 -4.37 -11.15 5.80
CA GLU A 97 -5.39 -12.18 6.05
C GLU A 97 -4.89 -13.33 6.93
N ASP A 98 -3.60 -13.65 6.84
CA ASP A 98 -2.99 -14.70 7.65
C ASP A 98 -2.43 -14.17 8.98
N ALA A 99 -2.30 -15.04 9.98
CA ALA A 99 -1.89 -14.68 11.33
C ALA A 99 -0.49 -14.05 11.39
N ALA A 100 0.47 -14.56 10.63
CA ALA A 100 1.85 -14.07 10.65
C ALA A 100 1.92 -12.65 10.06
N SER A 101 1.23 -12.43 8.95
CA SER A 101 1.11 -11.13 8.30
C SER A 101 0.35 -10.12 9.17
N MET A 102 -0.70 -10.57 9.90
CA MET A 102 -1.42 -9.74 10.87
C MET A 102 -0.50 -9.31 12.02
N GLU A 103 0.28 -10.24 12.59
CA GLU A 103 1.25 -9.95 13.65
C GLU A 103 2.29 -8.95 13.18
N ARG A 104 2.83 -9.14 11.98
CA ARG A 104 3.81 -8.23 11.37
C ARG A 104 3.23 -6.83 11.17
N TYR A 105 2.04 -6.72 10.57
CA TYR A 105 1.35 -5.45 10.35
C TYR A 105 1.09 -4.70 11.64
N LEU A 106 0.49 -5.36 12.62
CA LEU A 106 0.19 -4.72 13.91
C LEU A 106 1.45 -4.37 14.70
N GLY A 107 2.49 -5.20 14.59
CA GLY A 107 3.75 -5.03 15.31
C GLY A 107 4.72 -4.03 14.68
N SER A 108 4.52 -3.65 13.41
CA SER A 108 5.39 -2.73 12.67
C SER A 108 5.30 -1.27 13.12
N GLY A 109 4.25 -0.92 13.89
CA GLY A 109 3.95 0.47 14.24
C GLY A 109 2.89 1.13 13.36
N ALA A 110 2.31 0.38 12.42
CA ALA A 110 1.17 0.84 11.59
C ALA A 110 -0.01 1.33 12.43
N ILE A 111 -0.15 0.81 13.65
CA ILE A 111 -1.11 1.27 14.67
C ILE A 111 -0.34 1.64 15.94
N LYS A 112 -0.39 2.90 16.31
CA LYS A 112 0.31 3.41 17.48
C LYS A 112 -0.17 2.75 18.76
N GLY A 113 0.77 2.33 19.59
CA GLY A 113 0.48 1.65 20.87
C GLY A 113 0.49 0.14 20.78
N ILE A 114 0.57 -0.47 19.60
CA ILE A 114 0.73 -1.90 19.42
C ILE A 114 2.17 -2.19 19.02
N GLY A 115 2.92 -2.82 19.91
CA GLY A 115 4.25 -3.37 19.58
C GLY A 115 4.16 -4.87 19.28
N ALA A 116 5.24 -5.48 18.79
CA ALA A 116 5.29 -6.87 18.35
C ALA A 116 4.74 -7.87 19.38
N ALA A 117 5.10 -7.73 20.66
CA ALA A 117 4.61 -8.63 21.71
C ALA A 117 3.09 -8.48 21.99
N MET A 118 2.54 -7.29 21.74
CA MET A 118 1.10 -7.06 21.88
C MET A 118 0.35 -7.55 20.65
N ALA A 119 0.89 -7.31 19.45
CA ALA A 119 0.38 -7.83 18.19
C ALA A 119 0.21 -9.36 18.26
N ALA A 120 1.26 -10.08 18.67
CA ALA A 120 1.21 -11.54 18.85
C ALA A 120 0.10 -11.98 19.81
N ARG A 121 -0.14 -11.23 20.92
CA ARG A 121 -1.22 -11.55 21.89
C ARG A 121 -2.60 -11.30 21.29
N ILE A 122 -2.79 -10.21 20.55
CA ILE A 122 -4.04 -9.86 19.88
C ILE A 122 -4.38 -10.94 18.85
N VAL A 123 -3.46 -11.22 17.92
CA VAL A 123 -3.69 -12.19 16.84
C VAL A 123 -3.89 -13.61 17.38
N ARG A 124 -3.13 -14.02 18.40
CA ARG A 124 -3.35 -15.33 19.04
C ARG A 124 -4.73 -15.45 19.69
N ARG A 125 -5.27 -14.36 20.26
CA ARG A 125 -6.60 -14.34 20.93
C ARG A 125 -7.73 -14.35 19.92
N PHE A 126 -7.66 -13.51 18.88
CA PHE A 126 -8.76 -13.25 17.96
C PHE A 126 -8.59 -13.90 16.58
N LYS A 127 -7.39 -14.36 16.23
CA LYS A 127 -7.08 -15.06 14.97
C LYS A 127 -7.58 -14.27 13.75
N ALA A 128 -8.33 -14.92 12.86
CA ALA A 128 -8.89 -14.31 11.64
C ALA A 128 -9.84 -13.14 11.95
N ASP A 129 -10.45 -13.10 13.13
CA ASP A 129 -11.37 -12.03 13.54
C ASP A 129 -10.66 -10.78 14.06
N THR A 130 -9.32 -10.75 14.05
CA THR A 130 -8.53 -9.66 14.66
C THR A 130 -8.99 -8.28 14.18
N PHE A 131 -9.03 -8.04 12.87
CA PHE A 131 -9.42 -6.74 12.32
C PHE A 131 -10.91 -6.45 12.55
N ARG A 132 -11.77 -7.45 12.42
CA ARG A 132 -13.21 -7.30 12.72
C ARG A 132 -13.44 -6.87 14.16
N ILE A 133 -12.76 -7.50 15.12
CA ILE A 133 -12.85 -7.13 16.54
C ILE A 133 -12.34 -5.70 16.77
N MET A 134 -11.25 -5.32 16.12
CA MET A 134 -10.71 -3.96 16.24
C MET A 134 -11.64 -2.89 15.65
N GLU A 135 -12.43 -3.23 14.64
CA GLU A 135 -13.36 -2.33 13.97
C GLU A 135 -14.75 -2.30 14.64
N GLU A 136 -15.30 -3.47 15.00
CA GLU A 136 -16.71 -3.62 15.39
C GLU A 136 -16.93 -3.84 16.88
N GLU A 137 -15.96 -4.44 17.57
CA GLU A 137 -16.05 -4.83 18.98
C GLU A 137 -14.78 -4.41 19.77
N PRO A 138 -14.31 -3.15 19.67
CA PRO A 138 -13.01 -2.73 20.20
C PRO A 138 -12.87 -2.90 21.71
N GLU A 139 -13.96 -2.87 22.46
CA GLU A 139 -13.99 -3.12 23.92
C GLU A 139 -13.40 -4.49 24.28
N ARG A 140 -13.51 -5.48 23.39
CA ARG A 140 -12.95 -6.81 23.60
C ARG A 140 -11.42 -6.85 23.58
N LEU A 141 -10.77 -5.82 23.02
CA LEU A 141 -9.32 -5.70 23.12
C LEU A 141 -8.86 -5.59 24.58
N SER A 142 -9.70 -5.07 25.47
CA SER A 142 -9.41 -4.99 26.89
C SER A 142 -9.33 -6.35 27.60
N GLU A 143 -9.84 -7.44 26.98
CA GLU A 143 -9.64 -8.82 27.46
C GLU A 143 -8.14 -9.22 27.44
N ILE A 144 -7.31 -8.47 26.68
CA ILE A 144 -5.89 -8.75 26.55
C ILE A 144 -5.10 -8.01 27.62
N LYS A 145 -4.31 -8.76 28.38
CA LYS A 145 -3.45 -8.18 29.43
C LYS A 145 -2.54 -7.10 28.84
N GLY A 146 -2.69 -5.88 29.35
CA GLY A 146 -1.89 -4.72 28.95
C GLY A 146 -2.62 -3.78 27.99
N ILE A 147 -3.86 -4.06 27.61
CA ILE A 147 -4.74 -3.13 26.89
C ILE A 147 -5.82 -2.64 27.85
N SER A 148 -5.84 -1.35 28.12
CA SER A 148 -6.93 -0.69 28.84
C SER A 148 -8.07 -0.34 27.89
N GLU A 149 -9.28 -0.10 28.43
CA GLU A 149 -10.41 0.37 27.61
C GLU A 149 -10.07 1.64 26.82
N LYS A 150 -9.38 2.60 27.46
CA LYS A 150 -8.91 3.81 26.76
C LYS A 150 -7.98 3.51 25.60
N MET A 151 -7.07 2.55 25.77
CA MET A 151 -6.14 2.13 24.72
C MET A 151 -6.89 1.37 23.61
N ALA A 152 -7.87 0.54 23.96
CA ALA A 152 -8.71 -0.17 23.01
C ALA A 152 -9.46 0.81 22.10
N MET A 153 -10.05 1.85 22.66
CA MET A 153 -10.74 2.90 21.90
C MET A 153 -9.79 3.70 21.01
N ALA A 154 -8.60 4.05 21.51
CA ALA A 154 -7.58 4.75 20.69
C ALA A 154 -7.03 3.90 19.54
N ILE A 155 -7.01 2.58 19.69
CA ILE A 155 -6.67 1.63 18.62
C ILE A 155 -7.82 1.58 17.60
N ALA A 156 -9.05 1.48 18.04
CA ALA A 156 -10.24 1.45 17.18
C ALA A 156 -10.35 2.71 16.32
N GLU A 157 -10.13 3.88 16.91
CA GLU A 157 -10.12 5.16 16.19
C GLU A 157 -9.11 5.15 15.04
N GLN A 158 -7.87 4.72 15.29
CA GLN A 158 -6.85 4.64 14.25
C GLN A 158 -7.21 3.65 13.12
N VAL A 159 -7.82 2.51 13.47
CA VAL A 159 -8.26 1.51 12.50
C VAL A 159 -9.39 2.07 11.65
N GLN A 160 -10.35 2.77 12.27
CA GLN A 160 -11.47 3.41 11.59
C GLN A 160 -11.00 4.52 10.65
N ASP A 161 -10.09 5.39 11.09
CA ASP A 161 -9.49 6.45 10.26
C ASP A 161 -8.82 5.87 9.01
N LYS A 162 -8.04 4.80 9.16
CA LYS A 162 -7.40 4.11 8.03
C LYS A 162 -8.43 3.50 7.06
N LYS A 163 -9.52 2.95 7.57
CA LYS A 163 -10.61 2.37 6.77
C LYS A 163 -11.34 3.45 5.98
N GLU A 164 -11.73 4.54 6.62
CA GLU A 164 -12.43 5.66 6.00
C GLU A 164 -11.57 6.30 4.90
N MET A 165 -10.28 6.48 5.17
CA MET A 165 -9.35 6.98 4.18
C MET A 165 -9.26 6.07 2.95
N ARG A 166 -9.15 4.74 3.14
CA ARG A 166 -9.13 3.78 2.02
C ARG A 166 -10.42 3.87 1.20
N GLN A 167 -11.57 3.91 1.86
CA GLN A 167 -12.88 4.01 1.19
C GLN A 167 -12.99 5.31 0.40
N ALA A 168 -12.56 6.43 0.97
CA ALA A 168 -12.56 7.73 0.28
C ALA A 168 -11.68 7.71 -0.96
N MET A 169 -10.50 7.10 -0.87
CA MET A 169 -9.59 6.94 -2.00
C MET A 169 -10.20 6.12 -3.12
N MET A 170 -10.78 4.96 -2.79
CA MET A 170 -11.45 4.09 -3.76
C MET A 170 -12.64 4.80 -4.41
N PHE A 171 -13.44 5.51 -3.63
CA PHE A 171 -14.57 6.29 -4.15
C PHE A 171 -14.10 7.33 -5.17
N LEU A 172 -13.11 8.14 -4.83
CA LEU A 172 -12.61 9.20 -5.71
C LEU A 172 -11.96 8.64 -6.99
N GLN A 173 -11.27 7.50 -6.90
CA GLN A 173 -10.72 6.81 -8.08
C GLN A 173 -11.81 6.36 -9.06
N ASN A 174 -12.95 5.89 -8.58
CA ASN A 174 -14.09 5.50 -9.43
C ASN A 174 -14.66 6.67 -10.26
N TYR A 175 -14.41 7.91 -9.82
CA TYR A 175 -14.75 9.12 -10.59
C TYR A 175 -13.59 9.64 -11.46
N GLY A 176 -12.54 8.83 -11.65
CA GLY A 176 -11.40 9.22 -12.48
C GLY A 176 -10.46 10.24 -11.83
N ILE A 177 -10.61 10.48 -10.53
CA ILE A 177 -9.73 11.38 -9.77
C ILE A 177 -8.42 10.64 -9.48
N THR A 178 -7.29 11.25 -9.84
CA THR A 178 -5.98 10.67 -9.56
C THR A 178 -5.73 10.55 -8.05
N LEU A 179 -4.99 9.53 -7.64
CA LEU A 179 -4.66 9.29 -6.23
C LEU A 179 -4.09 10.52 -5.53
N ASN A 180 -3.23 11.28 -6.20
CA ASN A 180 -2.65 12.49 -5.65
C ASN A 180 -3.70 13.59 -5.37
N LEU A 181 -4.65 13.78 -6.28
CA LEU A 181 -5.74 14.73 -6.10
C LEU A 181 -6.73 14.24 -5.04
N ALA A 182 -7.06 12.94 -5.05
CA ALA A 182 -7.90 12.31 -4.04
C ALA A 182 -7.31 12.49 -2.64
N ALA A 183 -6.01 12.35 -2.52
CA ALA A 183 -5.26 12.56 -1.32
C ALA A 183 -5.40 13.99 -0.76
N LYS A 184 -5.19 14.97 -1.61
CA LYS A 184 -5.35 16.39 -1.24
C LYS A 184 -6.79 16.73 -0.85
N ILE A 185 -7.77 16.20 -1.58
CA ILE A 185 -9.19 16.37 -1.27
C ILE A 185 -9.50 15.78 0.12
N TYR A 186 -9.00 14.58 0.41
CA TYR A 186 -9.23 13.96 1.72
C TYR A 186 -8.55 14.73 2.85
N GLN A 187 -7.34 15.26 2.65
CA GLN A 187 -6.66 16.12 3.64
C GLN A 187 -7.44 17.38 3.98
N GLU A 188 -8.05 18.00 2.97
CA GLU A 188 -8.76 19.27 3.13
C GLU A 188 -10.17 19.08 3.72
N TYR A 189 -10.87 18.04 3.26
CA TYR A 189 -12.30 17.85 3.56
C TYR A 189 -12.58 16.66 4.50
N GLY A 190 -11.63 15.75 4.70
CA GLY A 190 -11.76 14.62 5.62
C GLY A 190 -13.00 13.78 5.38
N CYS A 191 -13.68 13.38 6.46
CA CYS A 191 -14.91 12.60 6.43
C CYS A 191 -16.13 13.32 5.81
N LEU A 192 -16.07 14.63 5.58
CA LEU A 192 -17.15 15.39 4.93
C LEU A 192 -17.45 14.91 3.51
N LEU A 193 -16.55 14.15 2.88
CA LEU A 193 -16.78 13.52 1.58
C LEU A 193 -17.94 12.50 1.60
N TYR A 194 -18.28 11.95 2.77
CA TYR A 194 -19.37 11.00 2.96
C TYR A 194 -20.70 11.61 3.42
N THR A 195 -20.70 12.87 3.82
CA THR A 195 -21.94 13.59 4.18
C THR A 195 -22.64 14.14 2.94
N SER A 196 -22.92 13.28 1.96
CA SER A 196 -23.92 13.60 0.95
C SER A 196 -25.29 13.48 1.61
N PRO A 197 -26.16 14.51 1.56
CA PRO A 197 -27.50 14.40 2.12
C PRO A 197 -28.20 13.22 1.44
N SER A 198 -28.73 12.32 2.26
CA SER A 198 -29.54 11.20 1.78
C SER A 198 -30.66 11.75 0.89
N PRO A 199 -30.97 11.13 -0.27
CA PRO A 199 -32.10 11.56 -1.11
C PRO A 199 -33.47 11.47 -0.44
N ARG A 200 -33.51 11.10 0.84
CA ARG A 200 -34.75 10.97 1.63
C ARG A 200 -35.14 12.22 2.42
N ASP A 201 -34.30 13.26 2.40
CA ASP A 201 -34.57 14.52 3.14
C ASP A 201 -34.96 15.69 2.19
N ALA A 202 -35.43 15.37 1.00
CA ALA A 202 -35.99 16.33 0.07
C ALA A 202 -37.49 16.09 -0.16
#